data_391adac6ccf4a3d61739fd60a9eb4c11
#
_entry.id   391adac6ccf4a3d61739fd60a9eb4c11
#
_cell.length_a   1.000
_cell.length_b   1.000
_cell.length_c   1.000
_cell.angle_alpha   90.00
_cell.angle_beta   90.00
_cell.angle_gamma   90.00
#
_symmetry.space_group_name_H-M   'P 1'
#
loop_
_entity.id
_entity.type
_entity.pdbx_description
1 polymer ?
#
loop_
_entity_poly.entity_id
_entity_poly.type
_entity_poly.pdbx_seq_one_letter_code
_entity_poly.pdbx_strand_id
1 'polypeptide(L)'
;MLCEKFDRSFFVKSLIDNRGSYLFPSASERESWNIVASGTQHRKLINDIITTAKSLLGQPWPQLTASLFSEFTKNGNRTNYQTPYFKIRNNLGVLSIAECLENEGSYIDEIINGIWTILSEPCWNVPATAIFIDGDSLPDPDRIWVDLFAGDTGMALSLVMMLLRESLEAHSPALCKTVRKYLIERIIEPVEQDPDAHFWMAGFNNWTPWCASSIIGTALYVLDDKERIADLIMQLLTPTDKFIATYGEDGGCDEGPLYWGLAGGKLLELLEILNRATGNSLAEIYNEPLIGNMAEYISKVHLSGNYFMSPADAKPQCHPRPALIYHFGENINSENLKQFALLVRSEDKIQLADRDIAGNLLLYGLEELFWIPGPARYTNFKHALDDVFNDLEILVAREEPEDGFIATFKGGHNAENHNHNDVGVFEIFYDNSPAFIDIGVGTYTKQTFSSERYNIWYLSSKGHNVPLVNGQEQVRGADKKATGVKFDTSPAISSMTQDICLTYPEESRLLSLLRKSSLNRAGRTVTIFDHAKFSSGGNKIELPLYCVPEIVITGPARAEIKVNNKVLLLDVESENNFNITVKKVNIDDPLLRENWSDSIYKLSLNFATDSDIISYRITIKEK
;
A
#
# COMPACT_ATOMS: atom_id res chain seq x y z
N MET A 1 5.96 -13.23 18.70
CA MET A 1 5.76 -11.91 19.39
C MET A 1 4.39 -11.84 20.04
N LEU A 2 3.27 -11.86 19.29
CA LEU A 2 1.92 -11.74 19.84
C LEU A 2 1.53 -12.96 20.70
N CYS A 3 1.72 -14.18 20.18
CA CYS A 3 1.39 -15.41 20.88
C CYS A 3 2.23 -15.66 22.15
N GLU A 4 3.41 -15.07 22.25
CA GLU A 4 4.24 -15.14 23.46
C GLU A 4 3.73 -14.22 24.57
N LYS A 5 3.17 -13.05 24.19
CA LYS A 5 2.63 -12.08 25.14
C LYS A 5 1.20 -12.35 25.54
N PHE A 6 0.39 -12.82 24.60
CA PHE A 6 -1.05 -12.97 24.72
C PHE A 6 -1.44 -14.40 24.36
N ASP A 7 -1.52 -15.27 25.37
CA ASP A 7 -1.92 -16.65 25.20
C ASP A 7 -3.44 -16.81 25.14
N ARG A 8 -3.90 -18.03 24.87
CA ARG A 8 -5.31 -18.38 24.85
C ARG A 8 -6.03 -17.98 26.14
N SER A 9 -5.40 -18.22 27.30
CA SER A 9 -5.99 -17.91 28.62
C SER A 9 -6.18 -16.41 28.82
N PHE A 10 -5.26 -15.60 28.26
CA PHE A 10 -5.41 -14.14 28.24
C PHE A 10 -6.70 -13.74 27.51
N PHE A 11 -6.94 -14.24 26.29
CA PHE A 11 -8.13 -13.87 25.51
C PHE A 11 -9.41 -14.34 26.19
N VAL A 12 -9.49 -15.59 26.68
CA VAL A 12 -10.68 -16.09 27.40
C VAL A 12 -11.07 -15.19 28.58
N LYS A 13 -10.08 -14.68 29.32
CA LYS A 13 -10.30 -13.82 30.50
C LYS A 13 -10.61 -12.38 30.15
N SER A 14 -9.94 -11.84 29.11
CA SER A 14 -9.97 -10.41 28.81
C SER A 14 -11.07 -10.01 27.84
N LEU A 15 -11.60 -10.93 27.03
CA LEU A 15 -12.71 -10.63 26.11
C LEU A 15 -13.92 -10.08 26.88
N ILE A 16 -14.33 -8.85 26.53
CA ILE A 16 -15.49 -8.17 27.14
C ILE A 16 -16.80 -8.87 26.73
N ASP A 17 -17.82 -8.76 27.58
CA ASP A 17 -19.11 -9.42 27.32
C ASP A 17 -19.96 -8.67 26.29
N ASN A 18 -19.93 -7.34 26.33
CA ASN A 18 -20.64 -6.50 25.35
C ASN A 18 -19.73 -6.17 24.16
N ARG A 19 -19.70 -7.06 23.18
CA ARG A 19 -18.90 -6.90 21.96
C ARG A 19 -19.66 -6.23 20.82
N GLY A 20 -20.92 -5.83 21.05
CA GLY A 20 -21.79 -5.26 20.03
C GLY A 20 -21.39 -3.86 19.55
N SER A 21 -20.61 -3.10 20.37
CA SER A 21 -20.15 -1.74 20.02
C SER A 21 -18.70 -1.49 20.49
N TYR A 22 -17.88 -2.55 20.47
CA TYR A 22 -16.50 -2.44 20.97
C TYR A 22 -15.62 -1.54 20.11
N LEU A 23 -15.84 -1.50 18.81
CA LEU A 23 -15.00 -0.74 17.86
C LEU A 23 -15.59 0.65 17.56
N PHE A 24 -16.88 0.71 17.27
CA PHE A 24 -17.62 1.95 16.99
C PHE A 24 -18.98 1.93 17.69
N PRO A 25 -19.53 3.10 18.07
CA PRO A 25 -20.83 3.20 18.73
C PRO A 25 -21.96 2.75 17.78
N SER A 26 -22.94 2.02 18.31
CA SER A 26 -24.17 1.70 17.57
C SER A 26 -24.98 2.97 17.25
N ALA A 27 -25.88 2.89 16.27
CA ALA A 27 -26.75 4.02 15.91
C ALA A 27 -27.63 4.50 17.09
N SER A 28 -27.95 3.61 18.05
CA SER A 28 -28.72 3.96 19.25
C SER A 28 -27.91 4.77 20.27
N GLU A 29 -26.58 4.76 20.21
CA GLU A 29 -25.68 5.58 21.04
C GLU A 29 -25.60 7.02 20.51
N ARG A 30 -26.76 7.73 20.53
CA ARG A 30 -26.96 9.02 19.87
C ARG A 30 -25.96 10.11 20.27
N GLU A 31 -25.49 10.11 21.51
CA GLU A 31 -24.55 11.12 21.99
C GLU A 31 -23.28 11.13 21.13
N SER A 32 -22.69 9.95 20.88
CA SER A 32 -21.48 9.80 20.05
C SER A 32 -21.71 10.27 18.61
N TRP A 33 -22.80 9.85 18.00
CA TRP A 33 -23.16 10.26 16.64
C TRP A 33 -23.48 11.76 16.51
N ASN A 34 -24.15 12.35 17.51
CA ASN A 34 -24.44 13.78 17.53
C ASN A 34 -23.17 14.63 17.67
N ILE A 35 -22.17 14.17 18.45
CA ILE A 35 -20.87 14.84 18.53
C ILE A 35 -20.21 14.86 17.14
N VAL A 36 -20.17 13.73 16.45
CA VAL A 36 -19.61 13.62 15.09
C VAL A 36 -20.39 14.50 14.11
N ALA A 37 -21.73 14.42 14.10
CA ALA A 37 -22.59 15.17 13.19
C ALA A 37 -22.49 16.69 13.36
N SER A 38 -22.27 17.16 14.60
CA SER A 38 -22.11 18.59 14.89
C SER A 38 -20.68 19.11 14.65
N GLY A 39 -19.70 18.21 14.49
CA GLY A 39 -18.31 18.55 14.28
C GLY A 39 -18.07 19.25 12.94
N THR A 40 -17.32 20.36 12.95
CA THR A 40 -17.02 21.12 11.72
C THR A 40 -16.00 20.42 10.83
N GLN A 41 -15.11 19.63 11.41
CA GLN A 41 -14.01 18.91 10.72
C GLN A 41 -14.48 17.78 9.80
N HIS A 42 -15.68 17.26 9.99
CA HIS A 42 -16.27 16.20 9.18
C HIS A 42 -17.40 16.68 8.27
N ARG A 43 -17.71 17.97 8.28
CA ARG A 43 -18.89 18.53 7.60
C ARG A 43 -18.98 18.16 6.13
N LYS A 44 -17.87 18.28 5.40
CA LYS A 44 -17.84 17.92 3.97
C LYS A 44 -18.09 16.43 3.79
N LEU A 45 -17.34 15.57 4.50
CA LEU A 45 -17.52 14.12 4.46
C LEU A 45 -18.97 13.71 4.78
N ILE A 46 -19.55 14.25 5.83
CA ILE A 46 -20.94 13.98 6.22
C ILE A 46 -21.91 14.41 5.13
N ASN A 47 -21.74 15.61 4.57
CA ASN A 47 -22.59 16.08 3.48
C ASN A 47 -22.48 15.19 2.24
N ASP A 48 -21.27 14.74 1.88
CA ASP A 48 -21.04 13.84 0.75
C ASP A 48 -21.69 12.48 0.99
N ILE A 49 -21.57 11.93 2.21
CA ILE A 49 -22.23 10.67 2.61
C ILE A 49 -23.76 10.80 2.47
N ILE A 50 -24.35 11.81 3.07
CA ILE A 50 -25.81 12.01 3.07
C ILE A 50 -26.32 12.26 1.65
N THR A 51 -25.62 13.09 0.87
CA THR A 51 -25.99 13.37 -0.54
C THR A 51 -25.93 12.10 -1.37
N THR A 52 -24.86 11.32 -1.23
CA THR A 52 -24.71 10.05 -1.93
C THR A 52 -25.80 9.05 -1.51
N ALA A 53 -26.03 8.88 -0.22
CA ALA A 53 -27.07 7.98 0.30
C ALA A 53 -28.46 8.34 -0.25
N LYS A 54 -28.81 9.63 -0.24
CA LYS A 54 -30.09 10.09 -0.83
C LYS A 54 -30.19 9.79 -2.33
N SER A 55 -29.09 9.86 -3.06
CA SER A 55 -29.06 9.53 -4.49
C SER A 55 -29.21 8.03 -4.78
N LEU A 56 -28.93 7.17 -3.81
CA LEU A 56 -29.05 5.71 -3.94
C LEU A 56 -30.46 5.19 -3.69
N LEU A 57 -31.34 5.97 -3.03
CA LEU A 57 -32.69 5.55 -2.74
C LEU A 57 -33.47 5.23 -4.02
N GLY A 58 -34.05 4.03 -4.05
CA GLY A 58 -34.82 3.54 -5.19
C GLY A 58 -34.00 3.24 -6.46
N GLN A 59 -32.68 3.28 -6.39
CA GLN A 59 -31.83 2.88 -7.51
C GLN A 59 -31.64 1.36 -7.55
N PRO A 60 -31.55 0.77 -8.76
CA PRO A 60 -31.31 -0.66 -8.88
C PRO A 60 -29.90 -1.01 -8.38
N TRP A 61 -29.82 -2.08 -7.59
CA TRP A 61 -28.55 -2.65 -7.16
C TRP A 61 -27.82 -3.28 -8.35
N PRO A 62 -26.48 -3.14 -8.44
CA PRO A 62 -25.69 -3.77 -9.48
C PRO A 62 -25.88 -5.29 -9.49
N GLN A 63 -25.83 -5.90 -10.70
CA GLN A 63 -25.93 -7.35 -10.85
C GLN A 63 -24.57 -7.96 -11.12
N LEU A 64 -24.25 -9.03 -10.40
CA LEU A 64 -23.06 -9.86 -10.60
C LEU A 64 -23.46 -11.11 -11.38
N THR A 65 -23.16 -11.11 -12.69
CA THR A 65 -23.53 -12.23 -13.57
C THR A 65 -22.42 -13.26 -13.71
N ALA A 66 -22.78 -14.52 -13.96
CA ALA A 66 -21.83 -15.60 -14.27
C ALA A 66 -20.94 -15.28 -15.48
N SER A 67 -21.49 -14.52 -16.48
CA SER A 67 -20.71 -14.10 -17.64
C SER A 67 -19.59 -13.14 -17.27
N LEU A 68 -19.85 -12.16 -16.39
CA LEU A 68 -18.82 -11.24 -15.88
C LEU A 68 -17.76 -11.98 -15.04
N PHE A 69 -18.19 -12.92 -14.19
CA PHE A 69 -17.27 -13.76 -13.40
C PHE A 69 -16.32 -14.54 -14.31
N SER A 70 -16.85 -15.16 -15.36
CA SER A 70 -16.10 -16.00 -16.32
C SER A 70 -15.11 -15.21 -17.19
N GLU A 71 -15.19 -13.89 -17.27
CA GLU A 71 -14.27 -13.10 -18.09
C GLU A 71 -12.82 -13.26 -17.66
N PHE A 72 -12.56 -13.40 -16.37
CA PHE A 72 -11.20 -13.56 -15.85
C PHE A 72 -10.51 -14.81 -16.42
N THR A 73 -11.20 -15.96 -16.42
CA THR A 73 -10.64 -17.19 -16.99
C THR A 73 -10.56 -17.15 -18.52
N LYS A 74 -11.48 -16.47 -19.19
CA LYS A 74 -11.56 -16.41 -20.66
C LYS A 74 -10.56 -15.43 -21.29
N ASN A 75 -10.40 -14.26 -20.71
CA ASN A 75 -9.62 -13.16 -21.31
C ASN A 75 -8.75 -12.38 -20.32
N GLY A 76 -8.73 -12.76 -19.02
CA GLY A 76 -7.96 -12.11 -17.99
C GLY A 76 -8.58 -10.83 -17.41
N ASN A 77 -9.78 -10.43 -17.86
CA ASN A 77 -10.45 -9.24 -17.35
C ASN A 77 -11.05 -9.52 -15.97
N ARG A 78 -10.60 -8.76 -14.98
CA ARG A 78 -11.12 -8.81 -13.60
C ARG A 78 -12.00 -7.60 -13.27
N THR A 79 -11.77 -6.48 -13.94
CA THR A 79 -12.35 -5.18 -13.62
C THR A 79 -13.86 -5.15 -13.82
N ASN A 80 -14.36 -5.77 -14.91
CA ASN A 80 -15.79 -5.77 -15.24
C ASN A 80 -16.65 -6.43 -14.14
N TYR A 81 -16.12 -7.42 -13.43
CA TYR A 81 -16.79 -8.02 -12.27
C TYR A 81 -16.53 -7.24 -10.98
N GLN A 82 -15.29 -6.82 -10.75
CA GLN A 82 -14.90 -6.17 -9.50
C GLN A 82 -15.56 -4.79 -9.30
N THR A 83 -15.72 -4.02 -10.37
CA THR A 83 -16.38 -2.70 -10.29
C THR A 83 -17.81 -2.77 -9.70
N PRO A 84 -18.75 -3.57 -10.23
CA PRO A 84 -20.06 -3.70 -9.61
C PRO A 84 -20.01 -4.42 -8.25
N TYR A 85 -19.09 -5.34 -8.03
CA TYR A 85 -18.88 -6.01 -6.74
C TYR A 85 -18.55 -5.02 -5.62
N PHE A 86 -17.56 -4.17 -5.81
CA PHE A 86 -17.20 -3.15 -4.82
C PHE A 86 -18.27 -2.08 -4.69
N LYS A 87 -18.95 -1.72 -5.78
CA LYS A 87 -20.06 -0.76 -5.74
C LYS A 87 -21.20 -1.21 -4.83
N ILE A 88 -21.54 -2.51 -4.82
CA ILE A 88 -22.56 -3.07 -3.91
C ILE A 88 -22.16 -2.82 -2.46
N ARG A 89 -20.90 -3.15 -2.10
CA ARG A 89 -20.39 -3.03 -0.73
C ARG A 89 -20.25 -1.57 -0.31
N ASN A 90 -19.77 -0.72 -1.21
CA ASN A 90 -19.65 0.71 -0.97
C ASN A 90 -21.01 1.39 -0.77
N ASN A 91 -22.01 1.05 -1.58
CA ASN A 91 -23.37 1.56 -1.43
C ASN A 91 -23.94 1.17 -0.06
N LEU A 92 -23.78 -0.10 0.34
CA LEU A 92 -24.21 -0.57 1.66
C LEU A 92 -23.51 0.23 2.79
N GLY A 93 -22.22 0.47 2.67
CA GLY A 93 -21.45 1.24 3.64
C GLY A 93 -21.95 2.69 3.76
N VAL A 94 -22.14 3.38 2.64
CA VAL A 94 -22.63 4.77 2.62
C VAL A 94 -24.03 4.87 3.23
N LEU A 95 -24.96 3.99 2.85
CA LEU A 95 -26.32 3.96 3.40
C LEU A 95 -26.31 3.69 4.90
N SER A 96 -25.46 2.79 5.38
CA SER A 96 -25.36 2.44 6.80
C SER A 96 -24.82 3.60 7.64
N ILE A 97 -23.78 4.31 7.17
CA ILE A 97 -23.27 5.50 7.88
C ILE A 97 -24.32 6.62 7.87
N ALA A 98 -25.01 6.83 6.74
CA ALA A 98 -26.07 7.84 6.64
C ALA A 98 -27.22 7.56 7.63
N GLU A 99 -27.64 6.29 7.75
CA GLU A 99 -28.66 5.92 8.74
C GLU A 99 -28.16 6.16 10.16
N CYS A 100 -26.91 5.83 10.48
CA CYS A 100 -26.34 6.13 11.80
C CYS A 100 -26.29 7.64 12.10
N LEU A 101 -26.02 8.48 11.10
CA LEU A 101 -25.98 9.95 11.25
C LEU A 101 -27.37 10.54 11.44
N GLU A 102 -28.33 10.23 10.55
CA GLU A 102 -29.69 10.80 10.57
C GLU A 102 -30.61 10.05 11.56
N ASN A 103 -30.51 8.72 11.63
CA ASN A 103 -31.30 7.83 12.51
C ASN A 103 -32.82 8.01 12.40
N GLU A 104 -33.29 8.17 11.17
CA GLU A 104 -34.71 8.40 10.84
C GLU A 104 -35.39 7.16 10.23
N GLY A 105 -34.65 6.08 10.01
CA GLY A 105 -35.14 4.88 9.30
C GLY A 105 -35.24 5.03 7.79
N SER A 106 -34.79 6.17 7.25
CA SER A 106 -34.99 6.53 5.84
C SER A 106 -34.22 5.62 4.88
N TYR A 107 -33.14 4.97 5.30
CA TYR A 107 -32.28 4.12 4.49
C TYR A 107 -32.42 2.63 4.78
N ILE A 108 -33.21 2.23 5.78
CA ILE A 108 -33.28 0.83 6.25
C ILE A 108 -33.71 -0.13 5.15
N ASP A 109 -34.71 0.20 4.35
CA ASP A 109 -35.17 -0.66 3.26
C ASP A 109 -34.05 -0.93 2.22
N GLU A 110 -33.29 0.12 1.87
CA GLU A 110 -32.17 -0.03 0.92
C GLU A 110 -30.97 -0.74 1.54
N ILE A 111 -30.71 -0.58 2.83
CA ILE A 111 -29.70 -1.36 3.57
C ILE A 111 -30.08 -2.85 3.53
N ILE A 112 -31.34 -3.18 3.77
CA ILE A 112 -31.86 -4.55 3.68
C ILE A 112 -31.68 -5.10 2.26
N ASN A 113 -32.00 -4.32 1.24
CA ASN A 113 -31.81 -4.69 -0.17
C ASN A 113 -30.33 -4.96 -0.49
N GLY A 114 -29.43 -4.15 0.05
CA GLY A 114 -27.98 -4.34 -0.10
C GLY A 114 -27.48 -5.62 0.57
N ILE A 115 -27.89 -5.85 1.82
CA ILE A 115 -27.59 -7.10 2.54
C ILE A 115 -28.13 -8.30 1.74
N TRP A 116 -29.39 -8.23 1.29
CA TRP A 116 -30.01 -9.31 0.52
C TRP A 116 -29.28 -9.61 -0.78
N THR A 117 -28.82 -8.55 -1.46
CA THR A 117 -28.02 -8.67 -2.70
C THR A 117 -26.72 -9.46 -2.41
N ILE A 118 -25.99 -9.10 -1.36
CA ILE A 118 -24.74 -9.79 -0.97
C ILE A 118 -25.00 -11.24 -0.56
N LEU A 119 -26.07 -11.50 0.21
CA LEU A 119 -26.43 -12.87 0.61
C LEU A 119 -26.83 -13.76 -0.58
N SER A 120 -27.29 -13.17 -1.66
CA SER A 120 -27.69 -13.90 -2.89
C SER A 120 -26.50 -14.23 -3.81
N GLU A 121 -25.29 -13.74 -3.50
CA GLU A 121 -24.09 -14.06 -4.28
C GLU A 121 -23.69 -15.54 -4.06
N PRO A 122 -23.31 -16.29 -5.10
CA PRO A 122 -22.86 -17.67 -4.99
C PRO A 122 -21.60 -17.81 -4.12
N CYS A 123 -20.66 -16.89 -4.24
CA CYS A 123 -19.48 -16.75 -3.41
C CYS A 123 -19.16 -15.29 -3.15
N TRP A 124 -18.36 -15.00 -2.12
CA TRP A 124 -17.90 -13.63 -1.81
C TRP A 124 -16.50 -13.35 -2.32
N ASN A 125 -15.87 -14.30 -3.00
CA ASN A 125 -14.60 -14.11 -3.69
C ASN A 125 -14.78 -13.37 -5.00
N VAL A 126 -13.75 -12.63 -5.41
CA VAL A 126 -13.69 -12.11 -6.78
C VAL A 126 -13.04 -13.13 -7.73
N PRO A 127 -13.27 -13.04 -9.06
CA PRO A 127 -12.77 -14.05 -10.00
C PRO A 127 -11.26 -14.29 -9.94
N ALA A 128 -10.47 -13.25 -9.63
CA ALA A 128 -9.02 -13.35 -9.61
C ALA A 128 -8.46 -14.16 -8.42
N THR A 129 -9.28 -14.38 -7.39
CA THR A 129 -8.90 -15.05 -6.14
C THR A 129 -9.78 -16.28 -5.83
N ALA A 130 -10.78 -16.55 -6.67
CA ALA A 130 -11.68 -17.70 -6.51
C ALA A 130 -10.95 -19.02 -6.82
N ILE A 131 -11.46 -20.11 -6.20
CA ILE A 131 -11.05 -21.47 -6.53
C ILE A 131 -12.02 -22.02 -7.59
N PHE A 132 -11.47 -22.67 -8.60
CA PHE A 132 -12.22 -23.24 -9.72
C PHE A 132 -12.05 -24.74 -9.76
N ILE A 133 -13.05 -25.45 -10.28
CA ILE A 133 -12.89 -26.83 -10.76
C ILE A 133 -12.06 -26.76 -12.06
N ASP A 134 -11.16 -27.71 -12.26
CA ASP A 134 -10.31 -27.74 -13.46
C ASP A 134 -11.15 -27.66 -14.75
N GLY A 135 -10.83 -26.67 -15.57
CA GLY A 135 -11.53 -26.43 -16.83
C GLY A 135 -12.84 -25.64 -16.72
N ASP A 136 -13.28 -25.26 -15.51
CA ASP A 136 -14.45 -24.41 -15.30
C ASP A 136 -14.05 -22.91 -15.23
N SER A 137 -15.04 -22.04 -15.35
CA SER A 137 -14.92 -20.60 -15.27
C SER A 137 -15.80 -19.97 -14.17
N LEU A 138 -16.46 -20.82 -13.38
CA LEU A 138 -17.26 -20.43 -12.22
C LEU A 138 -16.65 -21.02 -10.94
N PRO A 139 -16.89 -20.41 -9.77
CA PRO A 139 -16.30 -20.87 -8.52
C PRO A 139 -16.78 -22.28 -8.15
N ASP A 140 -15.88 -23.05 -7.55
CA ASP A 140 -16.20 -24.38 -7.01
C ASP A 140 -17.18 -24.25 -5.82
N PRO A 141 -18.40 -24.80 -5.90
CA PRO A 141 -19.39 -24.67 -4.84
C PRO A 141 -19.06 -25.48 -3.59
N ASP A 142 -18.21 -26.51 -3.71
CA ASP A 142 -17.83 -27.40 -2.62
C ASP A 142 -16.58 -26.92 -1.87
N ARG A 143 -15.92 -25.87 -2.37
CA ARG A 143 -14.70 -25.30 -1.79
C ARG A 143 -14.91 -23.86 -1.40
N ILE A 144 -15.43 -23.63 -0.21
CA ILE A 144 -15.54 -22.31 0.38
C ILE A 144 -14.19 -21.97 1.02
N TRP A 145 -13.57 -20.89 0.56
CA TRP A 145 -12.36 -20.38 1.16
C TRP A 145 -12.43 -18.87 1.37
N VAL A 146 -11.69 -18.37 2.35
CA VAL A 146 -11.72 -16.95 2.71
C VAL A 146 -10.49 -16.28 2.13
N ASP A 147 -10.73 -15.41 1.14
CA ASP A 147 -9.77 -14.46 0.61
C ASP A 147 -9.94 -13.07 1.26
N LEU A 148 -9.16 -12.10 0.80
CA LEU A 148 -9.22 -10.71 1.24
C LEU A 148 -10.66 -10.15 1.18
N PHE A 149 -11.34 -10.37 0.08
CA PHE A 149 -12.63 -9.72 -0.22
C PHE A 149 -13.81 -10.46 0.40
N ALA A 150 -13.70 -11.76 0.54
CA ALA A 150 -14.66 -12.54 1.34
C ALA A 150 -14.56 -12.13 2.82
N GLY A 151 -13.34 -12.01 3.36
CA GLY A 151 -13.08 -11.49 4.70
C GLY A 151 -13.65 -10.09 4.90
N ASP A 152 -13.34 -9.15 4.02
CA ASP A 152 -13.86 -7.78 4.07
C ASP A 152 -15.40 -7.72 3.96
N THR A 153 -16.01 -8.60 3.16
CA THR A 153 -17.47 -8.72 3.08
C THR A 153 -18.05 -9.17 4.42
N GLY A 154 -17.40 -10.16 5.07
CA GLY A 154 -17.78 -10.62 6.40
C GLY A 154 -17.69 -9.51 7.44
N MET A 155 -16.58 -8.76 7.45
CA MET A 155 -16.38 -7.62 8.35
C MET A 155 -17.40 -6.51 8.09
N ALA A 156 -17.67 -6.15 6.83
CA ALA A 156 -18.66 -5.14 6.49
C ALA A 156 -20.06 -5.49 6.95
N LEU A 157 -20.52 -6.72 6.68
CA LEU A 157 -21.82 -7.19 7.18
C LEU A 157 -21.89 -7.20 8.69
N SER A 158 -20.81 -7.61 9.37
CA SER A 158 -20.73 -7.58 10.85
C SER A 158 -20.84 -6.17 11.40
N LEU A 159 -20.15 -5.20 10.78
CA LEU A 159 -20.23 -3.79 11.16
C LEU A 159 -21.65 -3.22 10.95
N VAL A 160 -22.29 -3.49 9.80
CA VAL A 160 -23.69 -3.06 9.56
C VAL A 160 -24.62 -3.61 10.62
N MET A 161 -24.47 -4.90 10.96
CA MET A 161 -25.28 -5.55 11.97
C MET A 161 -25.02 -5.00 13.38
N MET A 162 -23.78 -4.61 13.71
CA MET A 162 -23.44 -3.98 15.01
C MET A 162 -24.00 -2.57 15.10
N LEU A 163 -23.83 -1.77 14.05
CA LEU A 163 -24.26 -0.38 14.00
C LEU A 163 -25.78 -0.23 14.06
N LEU A 164 -26.52 -1.05 13.31
CA LEU A 164 -27.96 -0.90 13.07
C LEU A 164 -28.79 -2.04 13.66
N ARG A 165 -28.26 -2.76 14.65
CA ARG A 165 -28.85 -3.96 15.21
C ARG A 165 -30.33 -3.80 15.55
N GLU A 166 -30.67 -2.78 16.36
CA GLU A 166 -32.03 -2.56 16.85
C GLU A 166 -33.02 -2.33 15.69
N SER A 167 -32.62 -1.50 14.72
CA SER A 167 -33.45 -1.19 13.55
C SER A 167 -33.63 -2.40 12.64
N LEU A 168 -32.58 -3.17 12.40
CA LEU A 168 -32.63 -4.36 11.55
C LEU A 168 -33.40 -5.52 12.21
N GLU A 169 -33.21 -5.76 13.52
CA GLU A 169 -33.97 -6.74 14.29
C GLU A 169 -35.48 -6.39 14.36
N ALA A 170 -35.80 -5.11 14.54
CA ALA A 170 -37.18 -4.63 14.54
C ALA A 170 -37.86 -4.83 13.16
N HIS A 171 -37.09 -4.68 12.07
CA HIS A 171 -37.61 -4.80 10.72
C HIS A 171 -37.68 -6.27 10.26
N SER A 172 -36.62 -7.05 10.46
CA SER A 172 -36.55 -8.46 10.03
C SER A 172 -35.58 -9.32 10.87
N PRO A 173 -36.06 -9.93 11.98
CA PRO A 173 -35.24 -10.87 12.74
C PRO A 173 -34.76 -12.06 11.89
N ALA A 174 -35.51 -12.45 10.84
CA ALA A 174 -35.14 -13.52 9.92
C ALA A 174 -33.91 -13.15 9.09
N LEU A 175 -33.81 -11.91 8.62
CA LEU A 175 -32.63 -11.39 7.93
C LEU A 175 -31.39 -11.46 8.82
N CYS A 176 -31.48 -10.95 10.05
CA CYS A 176 -30.39 -10.94 11.03
C CYS A 176 -29.88 -12.37 11.30
N LYS A 177 -30.81 -13.32 11.47
CA LYS A 177 -30.46 -14.74 11.63
C LYS A 177 -29.76 -15.32 10.39
N THR A 178 -30.20 -14.94 9.19
CA THR A 178 -29.59 -15.40 7.92
C THR A 178 -28.19 -14.83 7.75
N VAL A 179 -27.98 -13.53 8.02
CA VAL A 179 -26.65 -12.90 8.00
C VAL A 179 -25.71 -13.65 8.93
N ARG A 180 -26.10 -13.84 10.19
CA ARG A 180 -25.28 -14.56 11.19
C ARG A 180 -24.91 -15.96 10.71
N LYS A 181 -25.88 -16.70 10.16
CA LYS A 181 -25.64 -18.04 9.62
C LYS A 181 -24.59 -18.01 8.51
N TYR A 182 -24.73 -17.12 7.53
CA TYR A 182 -23.81 -17.04 6.39
C TYR A 182 -22.42 -16.58 6.79
N LEU A 183 -22.30 -15.68 7.77
CA LEU A 183 -21.00 -15.28 8.31
C LEU A 183 -20.27 -16.46 8.96
N ILE A 184 -20.99 -17.30 9.70
CA ILE A 184 -20.41 -18.52 10.28
C ILE A 184 -19.99 -19.49 9.18
N GLU A 185 -20.90 -19.82 8.25
CA GLU A 185 -20.68 -20.83 7.21
C GLU A 185 -19.65 -20.42 6.15
N ARG A 186 -19.52 -19.11 5.85
CA ARG A 186 -18.68 -18.64 4.75
C ARG A 186 -17.36 -18.01 5.22
N ILE A 187 -17.24 -17.57 6.49
CA ILE A 187 -16.06 -16.90 7.00
C ILE A 187 -15.40 -17.67 8.14
N ILE A 188 -16.17 -18.13 9.12
CA ILE A 188 -15.59 -18.72 10.33
C ILE A 188 -15.25 -20.20 10.13
N GLU A 189 -16.25 -21.01 9.79
CA GLU A 189 -16.09 -22.46 9.66
C GLU A 189 -15.03 -22.89 8.64
N PRO A 190 -14.91 -22.27 7.44
CA PRO A 190 -13.87 -22.67 6.49
C PRO A 190 -12.45 -22.52 7.05
N VAL A 191 -12.20 -21.49 7.85
CA VAL A 191 -10.88 -21.24 8.44
C VAL A 191 -10.62 -22.15 9.64
N GLU A 192 -11.64 -22.41 10.48
CA GLU A 192 -11.52 -23.34 11.61
C GLU A 192 -11.31 -24.78 11.16
N GLN A 193 -12.01 -25.23 10.11
CA GLN A 193 -12.04 -26.63 9.69
C GLN A 193 -10.91 -27.01 8.74
N ASP A 194 -10.48 -26.10 7.86
CA ASP A 194 -9.43 -26.34 6.87
C ASP A 194 -8.47 -25.14 6.73
N PRO A 195 -7.66 -24.86 7.78
CA PRO A 195 -6.70 -23.77 7.73
C PRO A 195 -5.66 -23.95 6.62
N ASP A 196 -5.29 -25.17 6.29
CA ASP A 196 -4.25 -25.47 5.28
C ASP A 196 -4.72 -25.17 3.85
N ALA A 197 -6.04 -25.11 3.60
CA ALA A 197 -6.58 -24.64 2.33
C ALA A 197 -6.30 -23.14 2.07
N HIS A 198 -5.96 -22.39 3.12
CA HIS A 198 -5.74 -20.95 3.07
C HIS A 198 -4.24 -20.63 2.99
N PHE A 199 -3.70 -20.39 1.78
CA PHE A 199 -2.26 -20.15 1.59
C PHE A 199 -1.71 -18.98 2.43
N TRP A 200 -2.54 -17.99 2.74
CA TRP A 200 -2.14 -16.84 3.57
C TRP A 200 -1.90 -17.22 5.05
N MET A 201 -2.34 -18.38 5.49
CA MET A 201 -1.98 -18.95 6.79
C MET A 201 -0.49 -19.34 6.88
N ALA A 202 0.24 -19.32 5.77
CA ALA A 202 1.71 -19.46 5.78
C ALA A 202 2.41 -18.28 6.46
N GLY A 203 1.82 -17.08 6.43
CA GLY A 203 2.30 -15.92 7.18
C GLY A 203 3.42 -15.13 6.48
N PHE A 204 3.45 -15.08 5.13
CA PHE A 204 4.57 -14.46 4.40
C PHE A 204 4.23 -13.19 3.63
N ASN A 205 2.97 -12.76 3.61
CA ASN A 205 2.54 -11.58 2.87
C ASN A 205 1.38 -10.85 3.54
N ASN A 206 0.98 -9.72 2.96
CA ASN A 206 -0.07 -8.83 3.44
C ASN A 206 -1.47 -9.49 3.57
N TRP A 207 -1.72 -10.61 2.90
CA TRP A 207 -3.00 -11.33 3.03
C TRP A 207 -3.24 -11.80 4.46
N THR A 208 -2.17 -12.20 5.16
CA THR A 208 -2.24 -12.72 6.53
C THR A 208 -2.90 -11.73 7.50
N PRO A 209 -2.37 -10.52 7.74
CA PRO A 209 -2.99 -9.58 8.66
C PRO A 209 -4.34 -9.07 8.14
N TRP A 210 -4.52 -8.96 6.82
CA TRP A 210 -5.79 -8.52 6.24
C TRP A 210 -6.91 -9.54 6.50
N CYS A 211 -6.71 -10.81 6.16
CA CYS A 211 -7.69 -11.86 6.46
C CYS A 211 -7.91 -12.00 7.97
N ALA A 212 -6.83 -12.00 8.77
CA ALA A 212 -6.94 -12.13 10.21
C ALA A 212 -7.79 -11.02 10.85
N SER A 213 -7.57 -9.74 10.47
CA SER A 213 -8.35 -8.62 11.00
C SER A 213 -9.85 -8.75 10.67
N SER A 214 -10.17 -9.09 9.43
CA SER A 214 -11.55 -9.23 8.96
C SER A 214 -12.26 -10.43 9.58
N ILE A 215 -11.57 -11.58 9.70
CA ILE A 215 -12.15 -12.81 10.29
C ILE A 215 -12.35 -12.65 11.79
N ILE A 216 -11.37 -12.10 12.52
CA ILE A 216 -11.51 -11.87 13.97
C ILE A 216 -12.63 -10.84 14.23
N GLY A 217 -12.70 -9.75 13.48
CA GLY A 217 -13.80 -8.79 13.59
C GLY A 217 -15.16 -9.42 13.35
N THR A 218 -15.26 -10.33 12.38
CA THR A 218 -16.48 -11.11 12.12
C THR A 218 -16.79 -12.07 13.27
N ALA A 219 -15.80 -12.81 13.78
CA ALA A 219 -15.97 -13.76 14.87
C ALA A 219 -16.46 -13.10 16.16
N LEU A 220 -15.91 -11.93 16.50
CA LEU A 220 -16.32 -11.13 17.64
C LEU A 220 -17.79 -10.71 17.59
N TYR A 221 -18.35 -10.58 16.38
CA TYR A 221 -19.77 -10.31 16.19
C TYR A 221 -20.62 -11.59 16.26
N VAL A 222 -20.23 -12.67 15.55
CA VAL A 222 -21.13 -13.82 15.36
C VAL A 222 -21.02 -14.90 16.41
N LEU A 223 -19.90 -15.01 17.14
CA LEU A 223 -19.68 -16.06 18.12
C LEU A 223 -19.96 -15.54 19.54
N ASP A 224 -20.66 -16.36 20.33
CA ASP A 224 -20.96 -16.07 21.75
C ASP A 224 -19.96 -16.75 22.69
N ASP A 225 -19.40 -17.90 22.29
CA ASP A 225 -18.47 -18.68 23.07
C ASP A 225 -17.06 -18.07 23.06
N LYS A 226 -16.62 -17.56 24.22
CA LYS A 226 -15.29 -16.94 24.41
C LYS A 226 -14.15 -17.93 24.18
N GLU A 227 -14.35 -19.20 24.51
CA GLU A 227 -13.34 -20.24 24.31
C GLU A 227 -13.10 -20.46 22.80
N ARG A 228 -14.19 -20.61 22.02
CA ARG A 228 -14.11 -20.73 20.56
C ARG A 228 -13.48 -19.51 19.91
N ILE A 229 -13.84 -18.29 20.37
CA ILE A 229 -13.23 -17.06 19.87
C ILE A 229 -11.74 -17.03 20.18
N ALA A 230 -11.33 -17.38 21.40
CA ALA A 230 -9.92 -17.41 21.78
C ALA A 230 -9.13 -18.44 20.95
N ASP A 231 -9.72 -19.61 20.67
CA ASP A 231 -9.11 -20.63 19.80
C ASP A 231 -8.87 -20.09 18.39
N LEU A 232 -9.87 -19.43 17.79
CA LEU A 232 -9.75 -18.82 16.47
C LEU A 232 -8.73 -17.67 16.46
N ILE A 233 -8.72 -16.83 17.50
CA ILE A 233 -7.72 -15.77 17.64
C ILE A 233 -6.31 -16.38 17.64
N MET A 234 -6.04 -17.40 18.46
CA MET A 234 -4.72 -18.04 18.50
C MET A 234 -4.34 -18.69 17.17
N GLN A 235 -5.32 -19.31 16.48
CA GLN A 235 -5.11 -19.87 15.16
C GLN A 235 -4.67 -18.82 14.13
N LEU A 236 -5.21 -17.59 14.20
CA LEU A 236 -4.89 -16.49 13.29
C LEU A 236 -3.67 -15.67 13.73
N LEU A 237 -3.38 -15.58 15.03
CA LEU A 237 -2.18 -14.89 15.51
C LEU A 237 -0.89 -15.66 15.20
N THR A 238 -0.93 -16.99 15.11
CA THR A 238 0.25 -17.79 14.75
C THR A 238 0.82 -17.42 13.38
N PRO A 239 0.06 -17.37 12.27
CA PRO A 239 0.56 -16.85 10.99
C PRO A 239 0.85 -15.35 11.04
N THR A 240 0.13 -14.57 11.85
CA THR A 240 0.39 -13.14 12.01
C THR A 240 1.77 -12.89 12.63
N ASP A 241 2.18 -13.68 13.62
CA ASP A 241 3.54 -13.60 14.19
C ASP A 241 4.63 -13.93 13.15
N LYS A 242 4.38 -14.86 12.23
CA LYS A 242 5.28 -15.14 11.12
C LYS A 242 5.35 -13.96 10.14
N PHE A 243 4.21 -13.32 9.86
CA PHE A 243 4.17 -12.11 9.04
C PHE A 243 4.95 -10.96 9.69
N ILE A 244 4.78 -10.72 10.99
CA ILE A 244 5.57 -9.72 11.72
C ILE A 244 7.07 -10.03 11.62
N ALA A 245 7.44 -11.30 11.69
CA ALA A 245 8.85 -11.73 11.60
C ALA A 245 9.45 -11.56 10.18
N THR A 246 8.65 -11.28 9.16
CA THR A 246 9.18 -10.89 7.82
C THR A 246 9.65 -9.45 7.76
N TYR A 247 9.21 -8.61 8.69
CA TYR A 247 9.69 -7.23 8.78
C TYR A 247 11.05 -7.17 9.44
N GLY A 248 11.91 -6.30 8.93
CA GLY A 248 13.14 -5.92 9.61
C GLY A 248 12.87 -5.07 10.86
N GLU A 249 13.88 -4.87 11.68
CA GLU A 249 13.78 -4.05 12.90
C GLU A 249 13.39 -2.58 12.60
N ASP A 250 13.67 -2.10 11.38
CA ASP A 250 13.33 -0.76 10.91
C ASP A 250 11.84 -0.57 10.56
N GLY A 251 11.05 -1.65 10.51
CA GLY A 251 9.63 -1.62 10.23
C GLY A 251 9.27 -1.27 8.80
N GLY A 252 10.22 -1.34 7.88
CA GLY A 252 10.03 -1.04 6.47
C GLY A 252 9.10 -2.02 5.78
N CYS A 253 8.24 -1.54 4.87
CA CYS A 253 7.36 -2.37 4.05
C CYS A 253 8.01 -2.61 2.69
N ASP A 254 8.41 -3.86 2.39
CA ASP A 254 9.06 -4.25 1.14
C ASP A 254 8.17 -4.06 -0.11
N GLU A 255 6.86 -4.15 0.06
CA GLU A 255 5.87 -3.90 -0.99
C GLU A 255 5.64 -2.39 -1.26
N GLY A 256 6.25 -1.51 -0.47
CA GLY A 256 6.15 -0.06 -0.62
C GLY A 256 4.94 0.61 0.06
N PRO A 257 4.83 1.96 -0.06
CA PRO A 257 3.86 2.76 0.69
C PRO A 257 2.40 2.49 0.32
N LEU A 258 2.10 2.10 -0.93
CA LEU A 258 0.75 1.73 -1.33
C LEU A 258 0.26 0.51 -0.55
N TYR A 259 1.12 -0.50 -0.44
CA TYR A 259 0.80 -1.74 0.25
C TYR A 259 0.94 -1.65 1.78
N TRP A 260 1.63 -0.64 2.31
CA TRP A 260 1.74 -0.43 3.75
C TRP A 260 0.35 -0.43 4.42
N GLY A 261 -0.64 0.25 3.85
CA GLY A 261 -2.00 0.28 4.38
C GLY A 261 -2.70 -1.09 4.39
N LEU A 262 -2.27 -2.01 3.52
CA LEU A 262 -2.82 -3.36 3.34
C LEU A 262 -1.99 -4.44 4.06
N ALA A 263 -0.79 -4.09 4.54
CA ALA A 263 0.16 -4.94 5.25
C ALA A 263 0.28 -4.48 6.71
N GLY A 264 1.23 -3.57 7.01
CA GLY A 264 1.39 -2.98 8.33
C GLY A 264 0.12 -2.30 8.85
N GLY A 265 -0.60 -1.55 8.00
CA GLY A 265 -1.86 -0.92 8.36
C GLY A 265 -2.95 -1.91 8.76
N LYS A 266 -3.07 -3.06 8.07
CA LYS A 266 -4.00 -4.13 8.46
C LYS A 266 -3.59 -4.88 9.72
N LEU A 267 -2.30 -5.03 9.96
CA LEU A 267 -1.81 -5.52 11.26
C LEU A 267 -2.21 -4.58 12.39
N LEU A 268 -2.00 -3.29 12.20
CA LEU A 268 -2.36 -2.28 13.19
C LEU A 268 -3.88 -2.27 13.43
N GLU A 269 -4.70 -2.41 12.39
CA GLU A 269 -6.16 -2.57 12.49
C GLU A 269 -6.55 -3.82 13.30
N LEU A 270 -5.89 -4.96 13.05
CA LEU A 270 -6.07 -6.18 13.82
C LEU A 270 -5.75 -5.97 15.32
N LEU A 271 -4.64 -5.30 15.62
CA LEU A 271 -4.24 -5.00 16.99
C LEU A 271 -5.29 -4.11 17.70
N GLU A 272 -5.86 -3.13 16.99
CA GLU A 272 -6.91 -2.27 17.56
C GLU A 272 -8.20 -3.06 17.80
N ILE A 273 -8.63 -3.90 16.85
CA ILE A 273 -9.79 -4.78 17.02
C ILE A 273 -9.63 -5.63 18.28
N LEU A 274 -8.49 -6.27 18.46
CA LEU A 274 -8.20 -7.10 19.64
C LEU A 274 -8.10 -6.28 20.92
N ASN A 275 -7.45 -5.12 20.86
CA ASN A 275 -7.31 -4.24 22.00
C ASN A 275 -8.67 -3.77 22.53
N ARG A 276 -9.56 -3.30 21.65
CA ARG A 276 -10.91 -2.90 22.01
C ARG A 276 -11.75 -4.08 22.51
N ALA A 277 -11.70 -5.22 21.86
CA ALA A 277 -12.43 -6.41 22.26
C ALA A 277 -11.99 -6.97 23.63
N THR A 278 -10.79 -6.62 24.09
CA THR A 278 -10.25 -7.00 25.41
C THR A 278 -10.28 -5.86 26.44
N GLY A 279 -11.06 -4.81 26.20
CA GLY A 279 -11.16 -3.67 27.10
C GLY A 279 -9.83 -2.93 27.27
N ASN A 280 -9.06 -2.79 26.20
CA ASN A 280 -7.72 -2.17 26.11
C ASN A 280 -6.62 -2.92 26.88
N SER A 281 -6.82 -4.20 27.19
CA SER A 281 -5.83 -5.02 27.90
C SER A 281 -4.62 -5.40 27.03
N LEU A 282 -4.68 -5.15 25.72
CA LEU A 282 -3.60 -5.46 24.76
C LEU A 282 -2.71 -4.24 24.47
N ALA A 283 -2.99 -3.08 25.06
CA ALA A 283 -2.37 -1.79 24.73
C ALA A 283 -0.83 -1.77 24.88
N GLU A 284 -0.25 -2.65 25.70
CA GLU A 284 1.22 -2.74 25.86
C GLU A 284 1.96 -3.10 24.56
N ILE A 285 1.26 -3.68 23.56
CA ILE A 285 1.84 -4.05 22.27
C ILE A 285 2.36 -2.84 21.50
N TYR A 286 1.73 -1.68 21.68
CA TYR A 286 2.12 -0.45 21.01
C TYR A 286 3.44 0.14 21.53
N ASN A 287 3.97 -0.39 22.65
CA ASN A 287 5.30 -0.05 23.15
C ASN A 287 6.43 -0.87 22.49
N GLU A 288 6.09 -1.87 21.66
CA GLU A 288 7.09 -2.65 20.92
C GLU A 288 7.73 -1.78 19.83
N PRO A 289 9.07 -1.66 19.80
CA PRO A 289 9.76 -0.79 18.84
C PRO A 289 9.41 -1.13 17.39
N LEU A 290 9.29 -2.41 17.05
CA LEU A 290 8.94 -2.84 15.69
C LEU A 290 7.55 -2.35 15.29
N ILE A 291 6.54 -2.44 16.18
CA ILE A 291 5.19 -1.95 15.91
C ILE A 291 5.20 -0.43 15.68
N GLY A 292 5.96 0.31 16.49
CA GLY A 292 6.16 1.75 16.29
C GLY A 292 6.82 2.09 14.97
N ASN A 293 7.89 1.36 14.60
CA ASN A 293 8.59 1.55 13.34
C ASN A 293 7.70 1.24 12.13
N MET A 294 6.91 0.16 12.18
CA MET A 294 5.93 -0.17 11.13
C MET A 294 4.87 0.92 10.98
N ALA A 295 4.41 1.52 12.08
CA ALA A 295 3.46 2.63 12.04
C ALA A 295 4.06 3.89 11.40
N GLU A 296 5.32 4.22 11.71
CA GLU A 296 6.00 5.42 11.22
C GLU A 296 6.51 5.33 9.78
N TYR A 297 6.65 4.11 9.21
CA TYR A 297 7.17 3.89 7.86
C TYR A 297 6.56 4.84 6.83
N ILE A 298 5.23 4.95 6.82
CA ILE A 298 4.52 5.74 5.80
C ILE A 298 4.90 7.22 5.80
N SER A 299 5.21 7.79 6.95
CA SER A 299 5.65 9.19 7.06
C SER A 299 7.11 9.38 6.63
N LYS A 300 7.96 8.37 6.81
CA LYS A 300 9.38 8.39 6.47
C LYS A 300 9.62 8.30 4.96
N VAL A 301 8.77 7.55 4.24
CA VAL A 301 8.86 7.41 2.77
C VAL A 301 8.04 8.43 1.99
N HIS A 302 7.38 9.37 2.67
CA HIS A 302 6.68 10.49 2.05
C HIS A 302 7.69 11.49 1.47
N LEU A 303 7.50 11.90 0.23
CA LEU A 303 8.36 12.84 -0.47
C LEU A 303 7.73 14.24 -0.48
N SER A 304 6.53 14.37 -1.08
CA SER A 304 5.87 15.67 -1.19
C SER A 304 4.42 15.51 -1.66
N GLY A 305 3.50 16.26 -1.10
CA GLY A 305 2.09 16.25 -1.51
C GLY A 305 1.49 14.84 -1.41
N ASN A 306 1.14 14.22 -2.55
CA ASN A 306 0.72 12.83 -2.61
C ASN A 306 1.82 11.87 -3.07
N TYR A 307 3.04 12.37 -3.29
CA TYR A 307 4.16 11.58 -3.76
C TYR A 307 4.86 10.88 -2.61
N PHE A 308 5.11 9.61 -2.82
CA PHE A 308 5.86 8.73 -1.93
C PHE A 308 6.96 8.04 -2.73
N MET A 309 8.01 7.55 -2.07
CA MET A 309 8.95 6.66 -2.70
C MET A 309 8.20 5.47 -3.31
N SER A 310 8.54 5.07 -4.53
CA SER A 310 7.81 4.05 -5.30
C SER A 310 8.60 2.77 -5.59
N PRO A 311 9.07 2.03 -4.57
CA PRO A 311 9.69 0.73 -4.76
C PRO A 311 8.65 -0.33 -5.13
N ALA A 312 9.05 -1.37 -5.85
CA ALA A 312 8.20 -2.50 -6.23
C ALA A 312 6.93 -2.05 -6.98
N ASP A 313 5.78 -2.72 -6.79
CA ASP A 313 4.50 -2.32 -7.38
C ASP A 313 3.86 -1.10 -6.68
N ALA A 314 4.64 -0.24 -6.02
CA ALA A 314 4.11 0.97 -5.44
C ALA A 314 3.71 1.98 -6.54
N LYS A 315 2.62 2.69 -6.29
CA LYS A 315 2.27 3.87 -7.08
C LYS A 315 3.06 5.07 -6.54
N PRO A 316 3.59 5.92 -7.40
CA PRO A 316 4.29 7.13 -6.95
C PRO A 316 3.38 8.12 -6.22
N GLN A 317 2.08 8.12 -6.52
CA GLN A 317 1.08 8.88 -5.79
C GLN A 317 0.19 7.94 -4.98
N CYS A 318 0.19 8.12 -3.66
CA CYS A 318 -0.60 7.33 -2.72
C CYS A 318 -1.52 8.24 -1.90
N HIS A 319 -2.65 7.69 -1.50
CA HIS A 319 -3.59 8.33 -0.58
C HIS A 319 -3.74 7.44 0.66
N PRO A 320 -2.78 7.48 1.59
CA PRO A 320 -2.85 6.67 2.80
C PRO A 320 -4.07 7.05 3.64
N ARG A 321 -4.49 6.17 4.54
CA ARG A 321 -5.66 6.36 5.42
C ARG A 321 -5.31 7.29 6.59
N PRO A 322 -5.71 8.58 6.58
CA PRO A 322 -5.29 9.52 7.61
C PRO A 322 -5.77 9.15 9.00
N ALA A 323 -7.00 8.64 9.10
CA ALA A 323 -7.57 8.25 10.38
C ALA A 323 -6.81 7.08 11.03
N LEU A 324 -6.43 6.08 10.24
CA LEU A 324 -5.61 4.97 10.70
C LEU A 324 -4.25 5.49 11.22
N ILE A 325 -3.57 6.33 10.42
CA ILE A 325 -2.26 6.90 10.78
C ILE A 325 -2.36 7.74 12.06
N TYR A 326 -3.39 8.58 12.17
CA TYR A 326 -3.61 9.41 13.35
C TYR A 326 -3.79 8.57 14.61
N HIS A 327 -4.67 7.57 14.53
CA HIS A 327 -4.98 6.69 15.63
C HIS A 327 -3.76 5.90 16.12
N PHE A 328 -2.91 5.43 15.19
CA PHE A 328 -1.66 4.80 15.57
C PHE A 328 -0.65 5.76 16.14
N GLY A 329 -0.61 7.00 15.64
CA GLY A 329 0.16 8.07 16.26
C GLY A 329 -0.24 8.31 17.73
N GLU A 330 -1.51 8.18 18.06
CA GLU A 330 -1.99 8.20 19.45
C GLU A 330 -1.49 6.98 20.23
N ASN A 331 -1.69 5.79 19.70
CA ASN A 331 -1.36 4.54 20.39
C ASN A 331 0.14 4.39 20.69
N ILE A 332 1.03 4.83 19.77
CA ILE A 332 2.50 4.80 19.96
C ILE A 332 3.06 6.10 20.55
N ASN A 333 2.20 7.07 20.94
CA ASN A 333 2.58 8.39 21.44
C ASN A 333 3.48 9.21 20.49
N SER A 334 3.31 9.08 19.16
CA SER A 334 4.03 9.84 18.16
C SER A 334 3.24 11.06 17.71
N GLU A 335 3.58 12.25 18.25
CA GLU A 335 2.94 13.50 17.81
C GLU A 335 3.25 13.79 16.34
N ASN A 336 4.48 13.50 15.89
CA ASN A 336 4.88 13.72 14.50
C ASN A 336 4.04 12.88 13.54
N LEU A 337 3.75 11.61 13.87
CA LEU A 337 2.88 10.75 13.04
C LEU A 337 1.44 11.27 12.99
N LYS A 338 0.89 11.80 14.10
CA LYS A 338 -0.42 12.45 14.10
C LYS A 338 -0.43 13.69 13.20
N GLN A 339 0.62 14.51 13.24
CA GLN A 339 0.73 15.68 12.37
C GLN A 339 0.87 15.29 10.89
N PHE A 340 1.58 14.18 10.59
CA PHE A 340 1.63 13.63 9.25
C PHE A 340 0.24 13.19 8.76
N ALA A 341 -0.54 12.52 9.60
CA ALA A 341 -1.91 12.15 9.26
C ALA A 341 -2.77 13.36 8.88
N LEU A 342 -2.63 14.46 9.62
CA LEU A 342 -3.36 15.70 9.33
C LEU A 342 -2.82 16.43 8.09
N LEU A 343 -1.53 16.31 7.78
CA LEU A 343 -0.94 16.82 6.54
C LEU A 343 -1.52 16.14 5.29
N VAL A 344 -1.59 14.79 5.31
CA VAL A 344 -2.10 14.01 4.16
C VAL A 344 -3.63 13.97 4.09
N ARG A 345 -4.31 14.42 5.15
CA ARG A 345 -5.76 14.60 5.21
C ARG A 345 -6.17 15.86 4.45
N SER A 346 -6.34 15.76 3.15
CA SER A 346 -6.89 16.86 2.37
C SER A 346 -8.42 16.87 2.49
N GLU A 347 -8.99 17.99 2.96
CA GLU A 347 -10.45 18.18 3.05
C GLU A 347 -11.15 18.02 1.68
N ASP A 348 -10.44 18.35 0.60
CA ASP A 348 -10.97 18.26 -0.76
C ASP A 348 -10.94 16.83 -1.35
N LYS A 349 -10.24 15.90 -0.72
CA LYS A 349 -10.00 14.53 -1.22
C LYS A 349 -10.60 13.42 -0.36
N ILE A 350 -11.38 13.74 0.67
CA ILE A 350 -12.15 12.73 1.40
C ILE A 350 -13.37 12.36 0.53
N GLN A 351 -13.09 11.80 -0.64
CA GLN A 351 -14.10 11.14 -1.44
C GLN A 351 -14.06 9.66 -1.08
N LEU A 352 -15.11 9.18 -0.42
CA LEU A 352 -15.27 7.76 -0.12
C LEU A 352 -15.31 6.91 -1.40
N ALA A 353 -15.62 7.52 -2.56
CA ALA A 353 -15.80 6.85 -3.84
C ALA A 353 -14.50 6.66 -4.65
N ASP A 354 -13.46 7.47 -4.43
CA ASP A 354 -12.25 7.52 -5.27
C ASP A 354 -11.01 6.89 -4.62
N ARG A 355 -11.18 6.17 -3.51
CA ARG A 355 -10.02 5.48 -2.92
C ARG A 355 -9.73 4.24 -3.74
N ASP A 356 -8.54 4.17 -4.30
CA ASP A 356 -7.94 3.04 -5.03
C ASP A 356 -7.91 1.71 -4.25
N ILE A 357 -8.46 1.69 -3.06
CA ILE A 357 -8.43 0.57 -2.15
C ILE A 357 -9.74 -0.19 -2.35
N ALA A 358 -9.63 -1.32 -3.04
CA ALA A 358 -10.58 -2.41 -2.90
C ALA A 358 -10.64 -2.77 -1.41
N GLY A 359 -11.63 -2.34 -0.69
CA GLY A 359 -11.69 -2.56 0.75
C GLY A 359 -13.00 -2.10 1.34
N ASN A 360 -13.06 -2.18 2.63
CA ASN A 360 -14.24 -1.94 3.41
C ASN A 360 -14.47 -0.43 3.61
N LEU A 361 -15.16 0.22 2.65
CA LEU A 361 -15.50 1.65 2.73
C LEU A 361 -16.22 2.00 4.03
N LEU A 362 -17.07 1.09 4.53
CA LEU A 362 -17.77 1.29 5.79
C LEU A 362 -16.78 1.47 6.94
N LEU A 363 -15.81 0.56 7.07
CA LEU A 363 -14.78 0.63 8.11
C LEU A 363 -13.99 1.95 8.00
N TYR A 364 -13.51 2.29 6.82
CA TYR A 364 -12.70 3.49 6.60
C TYR A 364 -13.49 4.79 6.84
N GLY A 365 -14.77 4.80 6.51
CA GLY A 365 -15.66 5.93 6.81
C GLY A 365 -15.87 6.11 8.30
N LEU A 366 -16.04 5.02 9.04
CA LEU A 366 -16.17 5.04 10.51
C LEU A 366 -14.87 5.49 11.18
N GLU A 367 -13.72 5.03 10.71
CA GLU A 367 -12.41 5.49 11.19
C GLU A 367 -12.26 7.01 11.02
N GLU A 368 -12.57 7.54 9.83
CA GLU A 368 -12.51 8.99 9.60
C GLU A 368 -13.41 9.79 10.54
N LEU A 369 -14.56 9.24 10.87
CA LEU A 369 -15.53 9.90 11.75
C LEU A 369 -15.15 9.82 13.24
N PHE A 370 -14.49 8.73 13.68
CA PHE A 370 -14.30 8.45 15.10
C PHE A 370 -12.84 8.45 15.57
N TRP A 371 -11.87 8.23 14.69
CA TRP A 371 -10.46 8.13 15.08
C TRP A 371 -9.69 9.45 14.95
N ILE A 372 -10.22 10.44 14.25
CA ILE A 372 -9.66 11.80 14.28
C ILE A 372 -10.55 12.67 15.18
N PRO A 373 -10.06 13.11 16.36
CA PRO A 373 -10.87 13.89 17.29
C PRO A 373 -11.24 15.26 16.72
N GLY A 374 -12.40 15.79 17.13
CA GLY A 374 -12.99 17.03 16.65
C GLY A 374 -12.09 18.26 16.62
N PRO A 375 -11.26 18.52 17.62
CA PRO A 375 -10.39 19.70 17.63
C PRO A 375 -9.03 19.50 16.97
N ALA A 376 -8.73 18.30 16.40
CA ALA A 376 -7.45 18.04 15.78
C ALA A 376 -7.18 19.01 14.62
N ARG A 377 -6.05 19.71 14.68
CA ARG A 377 -5.61 20.67 13.67
C ARG A 377 -4.18 20.40 13.29
N TYR A 378 -3.89 20.49 11.99
CA TYR A 378 -2.53 20.50 11.53
C TYR A 378 -1.78 21.72 12.10
N THR A 379 -0.65 21.46 12.71
CA THR A 379 0.23 22.52 13.24
C THR A 379 1.56 22.50 12.53
N ASN A 380 2.27 21.39 12.56
CA ASN A 380 3.56 21.25 11.90
C ASN A 380 3.99 19.78 11.90
N PHE A 381 4.14 19.18 10.73
CA PHE A 381 4.82 17.91 10.52
C PHE A 381 6.27 18.21 10.08
N LYS A 382 7.22 17.46 10.59
CA LYS A 382 8.63 17.61 10.21
C LYS A 382 9.18 16.28 9.71
N HIS A 383 9.66 16.28 8.48
CA HIS A 383 10.52 15.21 8.00
C HIS A 383 11.87 15.23 8.73
N ALA A 384 12.45 14.07 8.94
CA ALA A 384 13.86 13.96 9.24
C ALA A 384 14.70 14.34 8.01
N LEU A 385 15.94 14.77 8.22
CA LEU A 385 16.87 14.99 7.10
C LEU A 385 17.21 13.67 6.41
N ASP A 386 17.27 12.59 7.17
CA ASP A 386 17.54 11.25 6.68
C ASP A 386 16.65 10.23 7.36
N ASP A 387 16.04 9.36 6.54
CA ASP A 387 15.39 8.14 6.99
C ASP A 387 16.11 6.95 6.36
N VAL A 388 16.63 6.06 7.20
CA VAL A 388 17.41 4.88 6.79
C VAL A 388 16.63 3.63 7.16
N PHE A 389 16.43 2.76 6.19
CA PHE A 389 15.86 1.42 6.37
C PHE A 389 16.98 0.42 6.07
N ASN A 390 17.64 -0.08 7.13
CA ASN A 390 18.80 -0.96 7.00
C ASN A 390 18.43 -2.31 6.38
N ASP A 391 17.27 -2.84 6.75
CA ASP A 391 16.81 -4.16 6.30
C ASP A 391 16.29 -4.13 4.86
N LEU A 392 15.65 -3.02 4.44
CA LEU A 392 15.23 -2.81 3.05
C LEU A 392 16.34 -2.21 2.17
N GLU A 393 17.46 -1.83 2.79
CA GLU A 393 18.55 -1.12 2.10
C GLU A 393 18.08 0.14 1.38
N ILE A 394 17.30 0.99 2.07
CA ILE A 394 16.76 2.25 1.55
C ILE A 394 17.28 3.44 2.36
N LEU A 395 17.63 4.52 1.65
CA LEU A 395 17.91 5.83 2.22
C LEU A 395 17.01 6.88 1.56
N VAL A 396 16.23 7.61 2.36
CA VAL A 396 15.55 8.84 1.96
C VAL A 396 16.31 10.02 2.55
N ALA A 397 16.99 10.78 1.70
CA ALA A 397 17.79 11.94 2.10
C ALA A 397 17.12 13.24 1.63
N ARG A 398 17.04 14.24 2.50
CA ARG A 398 16.45 15.56 2.22
C ARG A 398 17.48 16.67 2.42
N GLU A 399 17.49 17.65 1.56
CA GLU A 399 18.33 18.85 1.71
C GLU A 399 17.88 19.66 2.93
N GLU A 400 16.59 19.94 2.97
CA GLU A 400 15.88 20.57 4.08
C GLU A 400 14.60 19.77 4.37
N PRO A 401 13.97 19.89 5.54
CA PRO A 401 12.75 19.15 5.88
C PRO A 401 11.56 19.41 4.96
N GLU A 402 11.47 20.59 4.34
CA GLU A 402 10.27 21.03 3.60
C GLU A 402 10.59 21.54 2.19
N ASP A 403 11.87 21.68 1.80
CA ASP A 403 12.27 22.31 0.54
C ASP A 403 13.58 21.76 -0.02
N GLY A 404 13.95 22.14 -1.26
CA GLY A 404 15.18 21.72 -1.91
C GLY A 404 15.14 20.31 -2.47
N PHE A 405 16.27 19.62 -2.44
CA PHE A 405 16.39 18.25 -2.94
C PHE A 405 15.85 17.22 -1.94
N ILE A 406 15.10 16.26 -2.47
CA ILE A 406 14.81 14.98 -1.83
C ILE A 406 15.35 13.90 -2.76
N ALA A 407 16.19 13.01 -2.25
CA ALA A 407 16.76 11.91 -3.02
C ALA A 407 16.51 10.58 -2.29
N THR A 408 16.02 9.58 -3.02
CA THR A 408 15.85 8.22 -2.52
C THR A 408 16.86 7.30 -3.19
N PHE A 409 17.41 6.37 -2.44
CA PHE A 409 18.37 5.39 -2.92
C PHE A 409 18.00 4.02 -2.39
N LYS A 410 17.96 3.00 -3.27
CA LYS A 410 17.53 1.63 -2.94
C LYS A 410 18.60 0.62 -3.29
N GLY A 411 18.82 -0.34 -2.41
CA GLY A 411 19.53 -1.60 -2.61
C GLY A 411 18.58 -2.78 -2.74
N GLY A 412 18.63 -3.72 -1.81
CA GLY A 412 17.73 -4.86 -1.73
C GLY A 412 18.05 -5.97 -2.73
N HIS A 413 17.03 -6.71 -3.14
CA HIS A 413 17.19 -7.85 -4.04
C HIS A 413 16.03 -7.99 -5.05
N ASN A 414 16.28 -8.70 -6.16
CA ASN A 414 15.29 -8.90 -7.22
C ASN A 414 14.33 -10.09 -6.96
N ALA A 415 13.87 -10.26 -5.71
CA ALA A 415 12.83 -11.22 -5.31
C ALA A 415 12.00 -10.72 -4.13
N GLU A 416 11.87 -9.42 -3.98
CA GLU A 416 10.95 -8.79 -3.04
C GLU A 416 9.50 -9.12 -3.40
N ASN A 417 8.57 -8.94 -2.49
CA ASN A 417 7.16 -9.01 -2.83
C ASN A 417 6.83 -7.93 -3.87
N HIS A 418 6.04 -8.27 -4.89
CA HIS A 418 5.74 -7.36 -6.00
C HIS A 418 6.96 -6.80 -6.74
N ASN A 419 8.05 -7.54 -6.81
CA ASN A 419 9.38 -7.13 -7.27
C ASN A 419 9.43 -6.48 -8.65
N HIS A 420 10.30 -5.46 -8.78
CA HIS A 420 10.88 -4.95 -10.03
C HIS A 420 12.37 -5.31 -10.11
N ASN A 421 12.95 -5.38 -11.31
CA ASN A 421 14.39 -5.59 -11.46
C ASN A 421 15.12 -4.25 -11.45
N ASP A 422 15.23 -3.64 -10.28
CA ASP A 422 15.54 -2.23 -10.06
C ASP A 422 16.62 -1.96 -8.98
N VAL A 423 17.34 -2.97 -8.53
CA VAL A 423 18.38 -2.82 -7.49
C VAL A 423 19.37 -1.72 -7.88
N GLY A 424 19.56 -0.75 -6.99
CA GLY A 424 20.36 0.44 -7.24
C GLY A 424 19.60 1.65 -7.80
N VAL A 425 18.27 1.57 -7.92
CA VAL A 425 17.43 2.68 -8.40
C VAL A 425 17.51 3.88 -7.45
N PHE A 426 17.24 5.05 -8.00
CA PHE A 426 17.12 6.30 -7.26
C PHE A 426 16.02 7.19 -7.85
N GLU A 427 15.43 8.01 -7.01
CA GLU A 427 14.50 9.07 -7.39
C GLU A 427 15.02 10.42 -6.88
N ILE A 428 14.71 11.51 -7.57
CA ILE A 428 15.10 12.87 -7.17
C ILE A 428 13.89 13.79 -7.35
N PHE A 429 13.52 14.42 -6.25
CA PHE A 429 12.55 15.50 -6.21
C PHE A 429 13.29 16.82 -5.94
N TYR A 430 12.74 17.91 -6.44
CA TYR A 430 13.24 19.23 -6.17
C TYR A 430 12.08 20.22 -6.03
N ASP A 431 12.11 21.04 -4.97
CA ASP A 431 11.04 21.98 -4.65
C ASP A 431 9.65 21.31 -4.73
N ASN A 432 9.50 20.21 -4.01
CA ASN A 432 8.26 19.43 -3.90
C ASN A 432 7.73 18.87 -5.24
N SER A 433 8.57 18.77 -6.27
CA SER A 433 8.18 18.26 -7.58
C SER A 433 9.11 17.17 -8.09
N PRO A 434 8.58 16.14 -8.79
CA PRO A 434 9.41 15.08 -9.33
C PRO A 434 10.32 15.60 -10.44
N ALA A 435 11.63 15.33 -10.33
CA ALA A 435 12.62 15.60 -11.36
C ALA A 435 13.02 14.31 -12.06
N PHE A 436 13.67 13.38 -11.36
CA PHE A 436 13.95 12.04 -11.84
C PHE A 436 13.12 11.03 -11.03
N ILE A 437 12.40 10.16 -11.74
CA ILE A 437 11.36 9.31 -11.17
C ILE A 437 11.69 7.84 -11.32
N ASP A 438 11.19 7.02 -10.43
CA ASP A 438 10.82 5.64 -10.73
C ASP A 438 9.42 5.63 -11.35
N ILE A 439 9.23 4.83 -12.42
CA ILE A 439 7.97 4.86 -13.16
C ILE A 439 6.82 4.24 -12.36
N GLY A 440 7.15 3.29 -11.48
CA GLY A 440 6.17 2.58 -10.68
C GLY A 440 5.42 1.51 -11.49
N VAL A 441 4.24 1.12 -11.00
CA VAL A 441 3.44 0.04 -11.56
C VAL A 441 2.32 0.55 -12.47
N GLY A 442 2.07 -0.15 -13.57
CA GLY A 442 0.91 0.05 -14.44
C GLY A 442 -0.27 -0.86 -14.09
N THR A 443 -1.26 -0.90 -14.96
CA THR A 443 -2.49 -1.69 -14.78
C THR A 443 -2.19 -3.18 -14.68
N TYR A 444 -2.68 -3.82 -13.63
CA TYR A 444 -2.51 -5.26 -13.43
C TYR A 444 -3.28 -6.08 -14.46
N THR A 445 -2.58 -7.00 -15.10
CA THR A 445 -3.10 -7.97 -16.04
C THR A 445 -2.70 -9.40 -15.64
N LYS A 446 -3.17 -10.41 -16.34
CA LYS A 446 -2.71 -11.79 -16.15
C LYS A 446 -1.19 -11.94 -16.36
N GLN A 447 -0.61 -11.15 -17.28
CA GLN A 447 0.84 -11.15 -17.53
C GLN A 447 1.63 -10.67 -16.30
N THR A 448 1.12 -9.69 -15.57
CA THR A 448 1.76 -9.14 -14.36
C THR A 448 2.07 -10.22 -13.32
N PHE A 449 1.24 -11.25 -13.24
CA PHE A 449 1.38 -12.37 -12.28
C PHE A 449 1.87 -13.66 -12.91
N SER A 450 2.51 -13.59 -14.09
CA SER A 450 3.04 -14.76 -14.80
C SER A 450 4.58 -14.73 -14.89
N SER A 451 5.17 -15.78 -15.45
CA SER A 451 6.60 -15.82 -15.80
C SER A 451 7.02 -14.73 -16.78
N GLU A 452 6.05 -14.14 -17.52
CA GLU A 452 6.26 -13.07 -18.48
C GLU A 452 6.22 -11.65 -17.86
N ARG A 453 6.20 -11.55 -16.53
CA ARG A 453 6.15 -10.27 -15.79
C ARG A 453 7.20 -9.28 -16.28
N TYR A 454 8.44 -9.71 -16.39
CA TYR A 454 9.56 -8.83 -16.73
C TYR A 454 9.70 -8.56 -18.25
N ASN A 455 8.78 -9.04 -19.08
CA ASN A 455 8.59 -8.54 -20.46
C ASN A 455 7.81 -7.21 -20.48
N ILE A 456 7.17 -6.86 -19.37
CA ILE A 456 6.55 -5.54 -19.15
C ILE A 456 7.68 -4.54 -18.86
N TRP A 457 7.83 -3.55 -19.71
CA TRP A 457 9.01 -2.69 -19.75
C TRP A 457 9.25 -1.88 -18.47
N TYR A 458 8.20 -1.46 -17.77
CA TYR A 458 8.30 -0.71 -16.52
C TYR A 458 8.51 -1.59 -15.28
N LEU A 459 8.53 -2.90 -15.41
CA LEU A 459 8.86 -3.85 -14.34
C LEU A 459 10.29 -4.42 -14.49
N SER A 460 10.96 -4.11 -15.61
CA SER A 460 12.32 -4.55 -15.92
C SER A 460 13.29 -3.37 -15.87
N SER A 461 14.60 -3.65 -15.79
CA SER A 461 15.64 -2.63 -15.58
C SER A 461 15.62 -1.48 -16.59
N LYS A 462 15.13 -1.73 -17.82
CA LYS A 462 15.01 -0.66 -18.82
C LYS A 462 13.96 0.39 -18.51
N GLY A 463 13.08 0.15 -17.54
CA GLY A 463 12.10 1.11 -17.01
C GLY A 463 12.56 1.86 -15.75
N HIS A 464 13.78 1.63 -15.28
CA HIS A 464 14.30 2.18 -14.02
C HIS A 464 15.60 2.95 -14.23
N ASN A 465 15.97 3.80 -13.26
CA ASN A 465 17.21 4.57 -13.24
C ASN A 465 18.42 3.68 -12.84
N VAL A 466 18.59 2.55 -13.52
CA VAL A 466 19.67 1.57 -13.31
C VAL A 466 20.40 1.25 -14.61
N PRO A 467 21.70 0.89 -14.59
CA PRO A 467 22.47 0.60 -15.79
C PRO A 467 21.94 -0.60 -16.59
N LEU A 468 21.95 -0.49 -17.91
CA LEU A 468 21.93 -1.63 -18.82
C LEU A 468 23.35 -1.91 -19.25
N VAL A 469 23.87 -3.11 -18.97
CA VAL A 469 25.28 -3.44 -19.09
C VAL A 469 25.50 -4.40 -20.24
N ASN A 470 26.23 -4.00 -21.26
CA ASN A 470 26.45 -4.80 -22.51
C ASN A 470 25.12 -5.27 -23.14
N GLY A 471 24.03 -4.46 -22.97
CA GLY A 471 22.68 -4.79 -23.41
C GLY A 471 21.91 -5.75 -22.51
N GLN A 472 22.48 -6.14 -21.37
CA GLN A 472 21.83 -6.98 -20.37
C GLN A 472 21.11 -6.15 -19.33
N GLU A 473 19.95 -6.63 -18.91
CA GLU A 473 19.15 -6.14 -17.77
C GLU A 473 19.47 -6.95 -16.52
N GLN A 474 19.08 -6.46 -15.35
CA GLN A 474 19.10 -7.24 -14.12
C GLN A 474 18.15 -8.44 -14.24
N VAL A 475 18.42 -9.50 -13.50
CA VAL A 475 17.64 -10.73 -13.52
C VAL A 475 16.99 -10.98 -12.15
N ARG A 476 15.85 -11.68 -12.17
CA ARG A 476 15.10 -12.06 -10.97
C ARG A 476 15.89 -13.07 -10.13
N GLY A 477 15.80 -12.95 -8.80
CA GLY A 477 16.32 -13.93 -7.84
C GLY A 477 16.66 -13.30 -6.50
N ALA A 478 16.50 -14.05 -5.42
CA ALA A 478 16.90 -13.60 -4.07
C ALA A 478 18.43 -13.52 -3.90
N ASP A 479 19.18 -14.26 -4.73
CA ASP A 479 20.62 -14.17 -4.87
C ASP A 479 21.07 -12.97 -5.72
N LYS A 480 20.14 -12.34 -6.43
CA LYS A 480 20.31 -11.17 -7.28
C LYS A 480 20.09 -9.90 -6.47
N LYS A 481 21.10 -9.48 -5.74
CA LYS A 481 21.02 -8.46 -4.71
C LYS A 481 22.20 -7.51 -4.69
N ALA A 482 22.01 -6.36 -4.05
CA ALA A 482 23.10 -5.48 -3.67
C ALA A 482 24.01 -6.17 -2.64
N THR A 483 25.27 -5.80 -2.64
CA THR A 483 26.25 -6.27 -1.65
C THR A 483 27.10 -5.11 -1.15
N GLY A 484 27.64 -5.25 0.06
CA GLY A 484 28.50 -4.23 0.66
C GLY A 484 27.79 -2.90 0.89
N VAL A 485 26.48 -2.92 1.10
CA VAL A 485 25.66 -1.73 1.32
C VAL A 485 26.13 -1.01 2.57
N LYS A 486 26.34 0.30 2.43
CA LYS A 486 26.77 1.19 3.52
C LYS A 486 26.05 2.51 3.41
N PHE A 487 25.50 2.96 4.52
CA PHE A 487 24.95 4.27 4.69
C PHE A 487 25.94 5.15 5.46
N ASP A 488 26.11 6.39 5.01
CA ASP A 488 26.90 7.40 5.71
C ASP A 488 26.05 8.69 5.71
N THR A 489 25.49 9.00 6.89
CA THR A 489 24.58 10.13 7.09
C THR A 489 25.18 11.13 8.04
N SER A 490 25.17 12.38 7.65
CA SER A 490 25.61 13.53 8.45
C SER A 490 24.78 14.77 8.12
N PRO A 491 24.81 15.80 8.93
CA PRO A 491 24.12 17.06 8.60
C PRO A 491 24.57 17.69 7.27
N ALA A 492 25.77 17.39 6.79
CA ALA A 492 26.31 17.96 5.55
C ALA A 492 26.07 17.09 4.32
N ILE A 493 26.24 15.77 4.49
CA ILE A 493 26.18 14.81 3.35
C ILE A 493 25.52 13.53 3.83
N SER A 494 24.64 12.99 2.99
CA SER A 494 24.12 11.64 3.15
C SER A 494 24.41 10.83 1.89
N SER A 495 24.87 9.59 2.07
CA SER A 495 25.24 8.74 0.95
C SER A 495 24.96 7.27 1.21
N MET A 496 24.70 6.54 0.12
CA MET A 496 24.61 5.09 0.06
C MET A 496 25.65 4.58 -0.92
N THR A 497 26.42 3.57 -0.52
CA THR A 497 27.39 2.86 -1.38
C THR A 497 27.03 1.39 -1.43
N GLN A 498 27.04 0.79 -2.62
CA GLN A 498 26.65 -0.61 -2.84
C GLN A 498 27.34 -1.19 -4.09
N ASP A 499 27.53 -2.49 -4.15
CA ASP A 499 27.90 -3.21 -5.38
C ASP A 499 26.67 -3.97 -5.89
N ILE A 500 26.21 -3.62 -7.08
CA ILE A 500 25.03 -4.21 -7.73
C ILE A 500 25.37 -5.23 -8.81
N CYS A 501 26.62 -5.69 -8.87
CA CYS A 501 27.11 -6.63 -9.88
C CYS A 501 26.30 -7.95 -9.91
N LEU A 502 25.97 -8.51 -8.75
CA LEU A 502 25.27 -9.79 -8.65
C LEU A 502 23.88 -9.81 -9.26
N THR A 503 23.29 -8.64 -9.50
CA THR A 503 21.96 -8.53 -10.10
C THR A 503 21.96 -8.80 -11.61
N TYR A 504 23.13 -8.76 -12.25
CA TYR A 504 23.28 -8.98 -13.69
C TYR A 504 23.68 -10.42 -14.03
N PRO A 505 23.33 -10.91 -15.23
CA PRO A 505 23.76 -12.22 -15.72
C PRO A 505 25.25 -12.20 -16.10
N GLU A 506 25.85 -13.38 -16.27
CA GLU A 506 27.27 -13.55 -16.63
C GLU A 506 27.62 -12.89 -17.99
N GLU A 507 26.67 -12.82 -18.91
CA GLU A 507 26.79 -12.19 -20.22
C GLU A 507 27.08 -10.68 -20.10
N SER A 508 26.77 -10.04 -18.98
CA SER A 508 27.16 -8.66 -18.69
C SER A 508 28.68 -8.49 -18.59
N ARG A 509 29.39 -9.57 -18.28
CA ARG A 509 30.85 -9.59 -18.05
C ARG A 509 31.33 -8.77 -16.88
N LEU A 510 30.43 -8.34 -15.98
CA LEU A 510 30.76 -7.58 -14.78
C LEU A 510 31.54 -8.43 -13.79
N LEU A 511 32.56 -7.83 -13.17
CA LEU A 511 33.26 -8.32 -11.98
C LEU A 511 32.88 -7.51 -10.74
N SER A 512 32.54 -6.23 -10.92
CA SER A 512 31.96 -5.36 -9.90
C SER A 512 31.24 -4.20 -10.58
N LEU A 513 30.22 -3.66 -9.92
CA LEU A 513 29.54 -2.42 -10.29
C LEU A 513 29.22 -1.64 -9.03
N LEU A 514 30.20 -0.88 -8.58
CA LEU A 514 30.08 -0.03 -7.38
C LEU A 514 29.27 1.23 -7.73
N ARG A 515 28.16 1.43 -7.06
CA ARG A 515 27.37 2.66 -7.11
C ARG A 515 27.50 3.40 -5.78
N LYS A 516 27.84 4.69 -5.85
CA LYS A 516 27.74 5.63 -4.72
C LYS A 516 26.75 6.72 -5.09
N SER A 517 25.66 6.79 -4.36
CA SER A 517 24.64 7.83 -4.48
C SER A 517 24.73 8.76 -3.26
N SER A 518 24.61 10.07 -3.44
CA SER A 518 24.74 11.02 -2.33
C SER A 518 23.96 12.31 -2.54
N LEU A 519 23.49 12.87 -1.45
CA LEU A 519 22.97 14.23 -1.34
C LEU A 519 23.95 15.06 -0.48
N ASN A 520 24.53 16.08 -1.08
CA ASN A 520 25.38 17.07 -0.39
C ASN A 520 24.56 18.32 -0.12
N ARG A 521 24.19 18.54 1.14
CA ARG A 521 23.36 19.67 1.56
C ARG A 521 24.10 21.02 1.43
N ALA A 522 25.36 21.06 1.85
CA ALA A 522 26.17 22.27 1.77
C ALA A 522 26.41 22.72 0.30
N GLY A 523 26.61 21.75 -0.59
CA GLY A 523 26.79 22.01 -2.02
C GLY A 523 25.49 22.07 -2.81
N ARG A 524 24.34 21.74 -2.21
CA ARG A 524 23.03 21.62 -2.86
C ARG A 524 23.10 20.78 -4.13
N THR A 525 23.63 19.56 -4.00
CA THR A 525 23.86 18.65 -5.13
C THR A 525 23.47 17.23 -4.81
N VAL A 526 22.88 16.55 -5.79
CA VAL A 526 22.75 15.09 -5.81
C VAL A 526 23.78 14.52 -6.77
N THR A 527 24.52 13.49 -6.34
CA THR A 527 25.57 12.86 -7.14
C THR A 527 25.37 11.37 -7.22
N ILE A 528 25.43 10.80 -8.43
CA ILE A 528 25.49 9.36 -8.69
C ILE A 528 26.84 9.06 -9.31
N PHE A 529 27.62 8.20 -8.69
CA PHE A 529 28.92 7.75 -9.18
C PHE A 529 28.90 6.24 -9.35
N ASP A 530 29.16 5.77 -10.58
CA ASP A 530 29.29 4.35 -10.89
C ASP A 530 30.72 4.01 -11.32
N HIS A 531 31.21 2.87 -10.84
CA HIS A 531 32.49 2.29 -11.22
C HIS A 531 32.29 0.81 -11.55
N ALA A 532 32.28 0.50 -12.83
CA ALA A 532 32.12 -0.85 -13.35
C ALA A 532 33.47 -1.42 -13.76
N LYS A 533 33.77 -2.66 -13.31
CA LYS A 533 34.91 -3.45 -13.73
C LYS A 533 34.44 -4.70 -14.45
N PHE A 534 35.08 -5.02 -15.58
CA PHE A 534 34.71 -6.12 -16.44
C PHE A 534 35.82 -7.16 -16.56
N SER A 535 35.47 -8.38 -16.98
CA SER A 535 36.43 -9.48 -17.23
C SER A 535 37.22 -9.30 -18.51
N SER A 536 36.82 -8.41 -19.42
CA SER A 536 37.48 -8.10 -20.69
C SER A 536 37.09 -6.72 -21.19
N GLY A 537 37.80 -6.17 -22.18
CA GLY A 537 37.49 -4.90 -22.83
C GLY A 537 36.31 -4.97 -23.83
N GLY A 538 35.99 -3.83 -24.43
CA GLY A 538 34.91 -3.70 -25.41
C GLY A 538 33.51 -3.65 -24.74
N ASN A 539 33.35 -2.80 -23.74
CA ASN A 539 32.14 -2.75 -22.90
C ASN A 539 31.30 -1.51 -23.17
N LYS A 540 30.01 -1.62 -22.85
CA LYS A 540 29.05 -0.54 -22.97
C LYS A 540 28.14 -0.51 -21.74
N ILE A 541 27.79 0.70 -21.31
CA ILE A 541 26.74 0.96 -20.30
C ILE A 541 25.78 1.98 -20.88
N GLU A 542 24.48 1.69 -20.85
CA GLU A 542 23.42 2.66 -20.99
C GLU A 542 22.81 2.90 -19.61
N LEU A 543 22.81 4.13 -19.12
CA LEU A 543 22.03 4.52 -17.93
C LEU A 543 20.81 5.29 -18.41
N PRO A 544 19.61 4.70 -18.37
CA PRO A 544 18.37 5.42 -18.57
C PRO A 544 18.02 6.24 -17.34
N LEU A 545 17.57 7.46 -17.55
CA LEU A 545 17.04 8.34 -16.51
C LEU A 545 15.67 8.82 -16.96
N TYR A 546 14.64 8.55 -16.15
CA TYR A 546 13.28 8.95 -16.45
C TYR A 546 12.93 10.24 -15.73
N CYS A 547 12.30 11.16 -16.45
CA CYS A 547 12.04 12.53 -16.01
C CYS A 547 10.64 12.97 -16.44
N VAL A 548 9.89 13.59 -15.53
CA VAL A 548 8.58 14.18 -15.86
C VAL A 548 8.74 15.48 -16.63
N PRO A 549 9.57 16.43 -16.17
CA PRO A 549 9.80 17.67 -16.90
C PRO A 549 10.59 17.43 -18.20
N GLU A 550 10.45 18.38 -19.15
CA GLU A 550 11.22 18.37 -20.38
C GLU A 550 12.72 18.52 -20.11
N ILE A 551 13.51 17.72 -20.81
CA ILE A 551 14.96 17.75 -20.75
C ILE A 551 15.51 18.33 -22.05
N VAL A 552 16.44 19.30 -21.93
CA VAL A 552 17.13 19.93 -23.05
C VAL A 552 18.64 19.69 -22.93
N ILE A 553 19.24 19.05 -23.93
CA ILE A 553 20.71 18.89 -24.01
C ILE A 553 21.29 20.26 -24.38
N THR A 554 22.15 20.82 -23.51
CA THR A 554 22.77 22.13 -23.69
C THR A 554 24.27 22.07 -23.95
N GLY A 555 24.85 20.88 -23.92
CA GLY A 555 26.26 20.62 -24.21
C GLY A 555 26.57 19.13 -24.31
N PRO A 556 27.79 18.75 -24.72
CA PRO A 556 28.17 17.34 -24.89
C PRO A 556 28.12 16.52 -23.59
N ALA A 557 28.18 17.18 -22.44
CA ALA A 557 28.17 16.58 -21.11
C ALA A 557 27.14 17.24 -20.19
N ARG A 558 26.15 17.95 -20.74
CA ARG A 558 25.20 18.73 -19.94
C ARG A 558 23.79 18.68 -20.49
N ALA A 559 22.83 18.53 -19.58
CA ALA A 559 21.41 18.72 -19.83
C ALA A 559 20.78 19.69 -18.81
N GLU A 560 19.71 20.34 -19.21
CA GLU A 560 18.86 21.20 -18.37
C GLU A 560 17.48 20.58 -18.23
N ILE A 561 16.97 20.61 -16.98
CA ILE A 561 15.63 20.10 -16.61
C ILE A 561 14.87 21.25 -15.94
N LYS A 562 13.72 21.60 -16.49
CA LYS A 562 12.90 22.67 -15.93
C LYS A 562 11.88 22.10 -14.93
N VAL A 563 12.16 22.26 -13.64
CA VAL A 563 11.26 21.87 -12.56
C VAL A 563 10.57 23.11 -12.02
N ASN A 564 9.26 23.22 -12.20
CA ASN A 564 8.49 24.43 -11.85
C ASN A 564 9.08 25.69 -12.53
N ASN A 565 9.47 26.67 -11.74
CA ASN A 565 10.09 27.92 -12.20
C ASN A 565 11.62 27.93 -12.12
N LYS A 566 12.22 26.78 -11.76
CA LYS A 566 13.67 26.60 -11.59
C LYS A 566 14.23 25.69 -12.67
N VAL A 567 15.52 25.74 -12.84
CA VAL A 567 16.26 24.92 -13.79
C VAL A 567 17.29 24.11 -13.03
N LEU A 568 17.25 22.79 -13.20
CA LEU A 568 18.30 21.90 -12.73
C LEU A 568 19.30 21.66 -13.86
N LEU A 569 20.58 21.63 -13.50
CA LEU A 569 21.68 21.22 -14.37
C LEU A 569 22.03 19.77 -14.03
N LEU A 570 22.12 18.94 -15.06
CA LEU A 570 22.72 17.62 -15.00
C LEU A 570 24.06 17.69 -15.72
N ASP A 571 25.15 17.55 -15.00
CA ASP A 571 26.52 17.48 -15.52
C ASP A 571 27.02 16.02 -15.47
N VAL A 572 27.66 15.56 -16.55
CA VAL A 572 28.25 14.22 -16.67
C VAL A 572 29.78 14.35 -16.78
N GLU A 573 30.49 13.62 -15.93
CA GLU A 573 31.96 13.51 -15.97
C GLU A 573 32.32 12.04 -16.21
N SER A 574 33.18 11.77 -17.18
CA SER A 574 33.73 10.43 -17.46
C SER A 574 35.01 10.55 -18.27
N GLU A 575 35.98 9.68 -17.99
CA GLU A 575 37.16 9.49 -18.84
C GLU A 575 36.87 8.58 -20.07
N ASN A 576 35.74 7.86 -20.04
CA ASN A 576 35.28 7.00 -21.12
C ASN A 576 34.53 7.81 -22.18
N ASN A 577 34.51 7.32 -23.41
CA ASN A 577 33.67 7.92 -24.44
C ASN A 577 32.20 7.79 -24.07
N PHE A 578 31.45 8.89 -24.17
CA PHE A 578 30.02 8.85 -23.92
C PHE A 578 29.25 9.82 -24.81
N ASN A 579 27.95 9.62 -24.91
CA ASN A 579 27.01 10.56 -25.47
C ASN A 579 25.71 10.61 -24.66
N ILE A 580 25.00 11.71 -24.81
CA ILE A 580 23.72 11.95 -24.15
C ILE A 580 22.64 12.00 -25.24
N THR A 581 21.54 11.28 -25.03
CA THR A 581 20.37 11.33 -25.91
C THR A 581 19.10 11.50 -25.09
N VAL A 582 18.10 12.19 -25.66
CA VAL A 582 16.79 12.40 -25.05
C VAL A 582 15.70 11.87 -25.98
N LYS A 583 14.75 11.15 -25.42
CA LYS A 583 13.59 10.66 -26.14
C LYS A 583 12.32 10.92 -25.31
N LYS A 584 11.29 11.46 -25.96
CA LYS A 584 9.95 11.50 -25.39
C LYS A 584 9.33 10.10 -25.44
N VAL A 585 8.82 9.63 -24.31
CA VAL A 585 8.19 8.32 -24.15
C VAL A 585 6.70 8.55 -23.89
N ASN A 586 5.85 8.08 -24.81
CA ASN A 586 4.41 8.11 -24.61
C ASN A 586 4.01 7.01 -23.63
N ILE A 587 3.07 7.32 -22.76
CA ILE A 587 2.52 6.40 -21.78
C ILE A 587 1.14 5.93 -22.27
N ASP A 588 1.05 4.64 -22.61
CA ASP A 588 -0.21 4.04 -23.08
C ASP A 588 -1.03 3.44 -21.94
N ASP A 589 -0.38 3.03 -20.84
CA ASP A 589 -1.06 2.45 -19.67
C ASP A 589 -1.87 3.52 -18.91
N PRO A 590 -3.19 3.29 -18.66
CA PRO A 590 -4.05 4.27 -18.01
C PRO A 590 -3.58 4.67 -16.61
N LEU A 591 -3.09 3.71 -15.80
CA LEU A 591 -2.66 3.95 -14.43
C LEU A 591 -1.36 4.76 -14.38
N LEU A 592 -0.39 4.44 -15.25
CA LEU A 592 0.83 5.25 -15.38
C LEU A 592 0.53 6.66 -15.89
N ARG A 593 -0.46 6.80 -16.78
CA ARG A 593 -0.89 8.10 -17.29
C ARG A 593 -1.54 8.97 -16.20
N GLU A 594 -2.28 8.37 -15.30
CA GLU A 594 -2.83 9.04 -14.12
C GLU A 594 -1.73 9.60 -13.22
N ASN A 595 -0.63 8.86 -13.03
CA ASN A 595 0.50 9.27 -12.21
C ASN A 595 1.40 10.31 -12.89
N TRP A 596 1.66 10.17 -14.21
CA TRP A 596 2.73 10.90 -14.91
C TRP A 596 2.26 11.70 -16.14
N SER A 597 0.95 11.73 -16.44
CA SER A 597 0.39 12.28 -17.67
C SER A 597 0.67 11.43 -18.93
N ASP A 598 0.37 11.99 -20.13
CA ASP A 598 0.43 11.26 -21.41
C ASP A 598 1.85 10.89 -21.86
N SER A 599 2.88 11.50 -21.27
CA SER A 599 4.27 11.27 -21.68
C SER A 599 5.28 11.73 -20.64
N ILE A 600 6.43 11.06 -20.65
CA ILE A 600 7.64 11.40 -19.87
C ILE A 600 8.84 11.48 -20.81
N TYR A 601 9.98 11.88 -20.27
CA TYR A 601 11.24 11.93 -21.02
C TYR A 601 12.20 10.86 -20.51
N LYS A 602 12.89 10.19 -21.43
CA LYS A 602 14.02 9.31 -21.16
C LYS A 602 15.28 10.00 -21.61
N LEU A 603 16.16 10.33 -20.67
CA LEU A 603 17.55 10.71 -20.92
C LEU A 603 18.39 9.42 -20.88
N SER A 604 19.10 9.09 -21.94
CA SER A 604 20.03 7.97 -21.94
C SER A 604 21.47 8.48 -21.98
N LEU A 605 22.26 8.08 -20.98
CA LEU A 605 23.70 8.28 -20.92
C LEU A 605 24.38 6.99 -21.42
N ASN A 606 25.05 7.05 -22.57
CA ASN A 606 25.64 5.89 -23.21
C ASN A 606 27.16 5.97 -23.13
N PHE A 607 27.78 5.08 -22.37
CA PHE A 607 29.23 4.99 -22.17
C PHE A 607 29.78 3.79 -22.94
N ALA A 608 30.99 3.94 -23.51
CA ALA A 608 31.67 2.87 -24.20
C ALA A 608 33.19 2.96 -23.96
N THR A 609 33.83 1.80 -23.86
CA THR A 609 35.28 1.71 -23.69
C THR A 609 35.86 0.44 -24.29
N ASP A 610 37.10 0.50 -24.75
CA ASP A 610 37.90 -0.67 -25.12
C ASP A 610 38.66 -1.27 -23.92
N SER A 611 38.71 -0.57 -22.78
CA SER A 611 39.28 -1.07 -21.53
C SER A 611 38.29 -1.95 -20.76
N ASP A 612 38.72 -2.45 -19.61
CA ASP A 612 37.93 -3.26 -18.69
C ASP A 612 37.26 -2.43 -17.58
N ILE A 613 37.28 -1.09 -17.70
CA ILE A 613 36.68 -0.18 -16.70
C ILE A 613 35.83 0.88 -17.39
N ILE A 614 34.61 1.09 -16.85
CA ILE A 614 33.79 2.26 -17.12
C ILE A 614 33.52 2.96 -15.79
N SER A 615 33.85 4.25 -15.73
CA SER A 615 33.54 5.10 -14.56
C SER A 615 32.89 6.39 -15.03
N TYR A 616 31.87 6.82 -14.31
CA TYR A 616 31.20 8.09 -14.58
C TYR A 616 30.60 8.68 -13.31
N ARG A 617 30.47 9.98 -13.31
CA ARG A 617 29.80 10.75 -12.29
C ARG A 617 28.72 11.62 -12.92
N ILE A 618 27.54 11.62 -12.33
CA ILE A 618 26.44 12.52 -12.66
C ILE A 618 26.24 13.44 -11.47
N THR A 619 26.23 14.74 -11.71
CA THR A 619 25.95 15.74 -10.67
C THR A 619 24.73 16.54 -11.08
N ILE A 620 23.74 16.60 -10.20
CA ILE A 620 22.50 17.35 -10.38
C ILE A 620 22.47 18.46 -9.36
N LYS A 621 22.24 19.69 -9.82
CA LYS A 621 22.24 20.91 -8.98
C LYS A 621 21.30 21.97 -9.57
N GLU A 622 20.88 22.93 -8.77
CA GLU A 622 20.20 24.14 -9.28
C GLU A 622 21.18 24.97 -10.15
N LYS A 623 20.65 25.60 -11.22
CA LYS A 623 21.40 26.40 -12.17
C LYS A 623 21.86 27.73 -11.56
#